data_01186f001b8ea6e7595303de77834539
#
_entry.id   01186f001b8ea6e7595303de77834539
#
_cell.length_a   1.000
_cell.length_b   1.000
_cell.length_c   1.000
_cell.angle_alpha   90.00
_cell.angle_beta   90.00
_cell.angle_gamma   90.00
#
_symmetry.space_group_name_H-M   'P 1'
#
loop_
_entity.id
_entity.type
_entity.pdbx_description
1 polymer ?
#
loop_
_entity_poly.entity_id
_entity_poly.type
_entity_poly.pdbx_seq_one_letter_code
_entity_poly.pdbx_strand_id
1 'polypeptide(L)'
;MIYCVDLDGTLITYDMSVISFLRTVKPNLKLWPKCLFWYLTGGRAKVKTKVAKLYDFKPQNLPFNEELIAHLREIKANDPNAEMFLVSGSDDGSVLRISNDFDFFADGYGTSPKTNLTGKRKLAFIKKQFPQAEVCYVGNSRVDLEVWAGVEAAIVVSDNPTLIARAKNLTKVLKVFKAASGVEKFA
;
A
#
# COMPACT_ATOMS: atom_id res chain seq x y z
N MET A 1 -16.94 10.61 -4.26
CA MET A 1 -16.32 9.58 -3.39
C MET A 1 -14.80 9.67 -3.49
N ILE A 2 -14.08 9.54 -2.38
CA ILE A 2 -12.61 9.48 -2.34
C ILE A 2 -12.17 8.02 -2.29
N TYR A 3 -11.18 7.67 -3.07
CA TYR A 3 -10.58 6.34 -3.09
C TYR A 3 -9.19 6.39 -2.46
N CYS A 4 -9.01 5.70 -1.32
CA CYS A 4 -7.71 5.51 -0.69
C CYS A 4 -7.20 4.11 -1.01
N VAL A 5 -6.11 4.02 -1.77
CA VAL A 5 -5.55 2.77 -2.28
C VAL A 5 -4.31 2.40 -1.48
N ASP A 6 -4.26 1.16 -0.97
CA ASP A 6 -3.03 0.62 -0.37
C ASP A 6 -2.02 0.20 -1.44
N LEU A 7 -0.73 0.16 -1.08
CA LEU A 7 0.34 -0.17 -1.99
C LEU A 7 0.69 -1.66 -1.94
N ASP A 8 1.17 -2.11 -0.78
CA ASP A 8 1.82 -3.41 -0.63
C ASP A 8 0.82 -4.58 -0.69
N GLY A 9 0.95 -5.45 -1.68
CA GLY A 9 0.02 -6.55 -1.94
C GLY A 9 -1.33 -6.11 -2.51
N THR A 10 -1.52 -4.81 -2.79
CA THR A 10 -2.75 -4.21 -3.33
C THR A 10 -2.48 -3.62 -4.72
N LEU A 11 -1.88 -2.43 -4.79
CA LEU A 11 -1.50 -1.80 -6.07
C LEU A 11 -0.30 -2.51 -6.71
N ILE A 12 0.66 -2.94 -5.90
CA ILE A 12 1.75 -3.83 -6.29
C ILE A 12 1.59 -5.21 -5.67
N THR A 13 2.07 -6.24 -6.38
CA THR A 13 1.88 -7.65 -5.97
C THR A 13 2.79 -8.10 -4.84
N TYR A 14 3.75 -7.28 -4.43
CA TYR A 14 4.75 -7.57 -3.39
C TYR A 14 4.78 -6.48 -2.32
N ASP A 15 5.44 -6.79 -1.19
CA ASP A 15 5.80 -5.80 -0.16
C ASP A 15 7.07 -5.04 -0.58
N MET A 16 7.00 -3.71 -0.65
CA MET A 16 8.13 -2.84 -1.01
C MET A 16 9.36 -3.07 -0.13
N SER A 17 9.16 -3.42 1.14
CA SER A 17 10.27 -3.71 2.05
C SER A 17 10.99 -4.98 1.66
N VAL A 18 10.27 -6.00 1.18
CA VAL A 18 10.83 -7.26 0.69
C VAL A 18 11.60 -7.02 -0.60
N ILE A 19 11.00 -6.34 -1.58
CA ILE A 19 11.65 -6.03 -2.85
C ILE A 19 12.93 -5.22 -2.63
N SER A 20 12.85 -4.15 -1.81
CA SER A 20 14.01 -3.30 -1.54
C SER A 20 15.13 -4.07 -0.85
N PHE A 21 14.81 -4.95 0.10
CA PHE A 21 15.80 -5.80 0.75
C PHE A 21 16.46 -6.77 -0.25
N LEU A 22 15.65 -7.48 -1.04
CA LEU A 22 16.14 -8.47 -1.99
C LEU A 22 17.01 -7.85 -3.09
N ARG A 23 16.65 -6.68 -3.57
CA ARG A 23 17.37 -6.02 -4.66
C ARG A 23 18.55 -5.16 -4.20
N THR A 24 18.57 -4.70 -2.96
CA THR A 24 19.64 -3.83 -2.45
C THR A 24 20.58 -4.54 -1.50
N VAL A 25 20.06 -5.29 -0.53
CA VAL A 25 20.86 -5.90 0.55
C VAL A 25 21.36 -7.27 0.17
N LYS A 26 20.49 -8.14 -0.38
CA LYS A 26 20.85 -9.52 -0.72
C LYS A 26 22.08 -9.62 -1.62
N PRO A 27 22.22 -8.85 -2.71
CA PRO A 27 23.40 -8.91 -3.59
C PRO A 27 24.62 -8.18 -3.02
N ASN A 28 24.48 -7.37 -1.97
CA ASN A 28 25.56 -6.54 -1.44
C ASN A 28 25.92 -6.94 0.00
N LEU A 29 26.85 -7.88 0.12
CA LEU A 29 27.29 -8.40 1.42
C LEU A 29 27.85 -7.31 2.36
N LYS A 30 28.35 -6.19 1.82
CA LYS A 30 28.83 -5.04 2.63
C LYS A 30 27.71 -4.32 3.38
N LEU A 31 26.44 -4.52 3.00
CA LEU A 31 25.29 -3.95 3.70
C LEU A 31 24.82 -4.81 4.88
N TRP A 32 25.19 -6.06 4.96
CA TRP A 32 24.75 -6.98 6.03
C TRP A 32 25.15 -6.51 7.43
N PRO A 33 26.40 -6.11 7.70
CA PRO A 33 26.78 -5.55 9.01
C PRO A 33 26.01 -4.26 9.33
N LYS A 34 25.75 -3.41 8.32
CA LYS A 34 24.95 -2.20 8.49
C LYS A 34 23.50 -2.52 8.85
N CYS A 35 22.88 -3.51 8.20
CA CYS A 35 21.53 -3.95 8.51
C CYS A 35 21.46 -4.52 9.94
N LEU A 36 22.43 -5.30 10.36
CA LEU A 36 22.51 -5.79 11.74
C LEU A 36 22.62 -4.63 12.75
N PHE A 37 23.50 -3.66 12.49
CA PHE A 37 23.62 -2.45 13.32
C PHE A 37 22.30 -1.66 13.40
N TRP A 38 21.62 -1.47 12.27
CA TRP A 38 20.32 -0.78 12.25
C TRP A 38 19.25 -1.56 13.01
N TYR A 39 19.27 -2.89 12.89
CA TYR A 39 18.35 -3.75 13.64
C TYR A 39 18.57 -3.66 15.15
N LEU A 40 19.81 -3.72 15.61
CA LEU A 40 20.17 -3.63 17.03
C LEU A 40 19.86 -2.24 17.63
N THR A 41 19.94 -1.18 16.82
CA THR A 41 19.77 0.22 17.27
C THR A 41 18.38 0.81 17.04
N GLY A 42 17.47 0.09 16.39
CA GLY A 42 16.14 0.62 16.11
C GLY A 42 15.15 -0.39 15.48
N GLY A 43 15.49 -1.68 15.58
CA GLY A 43 14.62 -2.76 15.17
C GLY A 43 14.27 -2.79 13.67
N ARG A 44 13.23 -3.56 13.35
CA ARG A 44 12.76 -3.76 11.96
C ARG A 44 12.40 -2.46 11.25
N ALA A 45 11.78 -1.51 11.96
CA ALA A 45 11.35 -0.24 11.36
C ALA A 45 12.54 0.58 10.82
N LYS A 46 13.64 0.66 11.60
CA LYS A 46 14.86 1.36 11.17
C LYS A 46 15.51 0.70 9.97
N VAL A 47 15.55 -0.64 9.92
CA VAL A 47 16.07 -1.38 8.76
C VAL A 47 15.22 -1.07 7.53
N LYS A 48 13.88 -1.18 7.61
CA LYS A 48 12.96 -0.86 6.51
C LYS A 48 13.22 0.52 5.93
N THR A 49 13.23 1.55 6.77
CA THR A 49 13.47 2.94 6.34
C THR A 49 14.84 3.15 5.72
N LYS A 50 15.89 2.53 6.30
CA LYS A 50 17.25 2.68 5.76
C LYS A 50 17.44 1.95 4.44
N VAL A 51 16.87 0.76 4.29
CA VAL A 51 16.94 -0.03 3.05
C VAL A 51 16.10 0.61 1.96
N ALA A 52 14.90 1.12 2.28
CA ALA A 52 14.06 1.84 1.32
C ALA A 52 14.78 3.05 0.69
N LYS A 53 15.53 3.80 1.51
CA LYS A 53 16.34 4.94 1.03
C LYS A 53 17.53 4.56 0.14
N LEU A 54 18.00 3.31 0.22
CA LEU A 54 19.06 2.79 -0.62
C LEU A 54 18.54 2.14 -1.90
N TYR A 55 17.24 1.82 -1.93
CA TYR A 55 16.63 1.18 -3.07
C TYR A 55 16.26 2.20 -4.14
N ASP A 56 17.14 2.34 -5.13
CA ASP A 56 16.81 3.10 -6.33
C ASP A 56 15.98 2.23 -7.28
N PHE A 57 14.71 2.61 -7.47
CA PHE A 57 13.78 1.90 -8.34
C PHE A 57 13.12 2.85 -9.33
N LYS A 58 12.78 2.31 -10.47
CA LYS A 58 11.87 2.99 -11.41
C LYS A 58 10.47 2.44 -11.16
N PRO A 59 9.45 3.29 -10.91
CA PRO A 59 8.08 2.81 -10.66
C PRO A 59 7.62 1.83 -11.73
N GLN A 60 7.91 2.09 -13.01
CA GLN A 60 7.52 1.26 -14.16
C GLN A 60 8.03 -0.19 -14.10
N ASN A 61 9.07 -0.45 -13.27
CA ASN A 61 9.64 -1.81 -13.09
C ASN A 61 9.03 -2.55 -11.90
N LEU A 62 8.04 -1.98 -11.24
CA LEU A 62 7.34 -2.65 -10.15
C LEU A 62 6.26 -3.59 -10.69
N PRO A 63 6.04 -4.73 -10.03
CA PRO A 63 5.01 -5.68 -10.44
C PRO A 63 3.64 -5.18 -10.00
N PHE A 64 2.98 -4.42 -10.84
CA PHE A 64 1.67 -3.86 -10.57
C PHE A 64 0.53 -4.87 -10.73
N ASN A 65 -0.56 -4.61 -10.00
CA ASN A 65 -1.84 -5.28 -10.19
C ASN A 65 -2.59 -4.59 -11.34
N GLU A 66 -2.38 -5.08 -12.56
CA GLU A 66 -2.91 -4.46 -13.78
C GLU A 66 -4.45 -4.45 -13.82
N GLU A 67 -5.11 -5.49 -13.28
CA GLU A 67 -6.58 -5.53 -13.21
C GLU A 67 -7.13 -4.44 -12.29
N LEU A 68 -6.48 -4.21 -11.15
CA LEU A 68 -6.86 -3.13 -10.24
C LEU A 68 -6.62 -1.76 -10.89
N ILE A 69 -5.45 -1.55 -11.52
CA ILE A 69 -5.12 -0.28 -12.20
C ILE A 69 -6.13 0.02 -13.31
N ALA A 70 -6.45 -0.96 -14.14
CA ALA A 70 -7.46 -0.78 -15.19
C ALA A 70 -8.81 -0.35 -14.60
N HIS A 71 -9.21 -0.96 -13.48
CA HIS A 71 -10.45 -0.59 -12.80
C HIS A 71 -10.42 0.82 -12.19
N LEU A 72 -9.29 1.22 -11.58
CA LEU A 72 -9.13 2.58 -11.05
C LEU A 72 -9.20 3.63 -12.18
N ARG A 73 -8.58 3.36 -13.32
CA ARG A 73 -8.70 4.20 -14.52
C ARG A 73 -10.14 4.28 -15.04
N GLU A 74 -10.86 3.15 -15.06
CA GLU A 74 -12.28 3.11 -15.44
C GLU A 74 -13.13 3.98 -14.50
N ILE A 75 -12.92 3.89 -13.17
CA ILE A 75 -13.60 4.76 -12.20
C ILE A 75 -13.34 6.23 -12.52
N LYS A 76 -12.07 6.61 -12.75
CA LYS A 76 -11.68 7.99 -13.04
C LYS A 76 -12.26 8.50 -14.35
N ALA A 77 -12.36 7.64 -15.37
CA ALA A 77 -12.97 7.97 -16.66
C ALA A 77 -14.48 8.19 -16.56
N ASN A 78 -15.16 7.37 -15.73
CA ASN A 78 -16.61 7.45 -15.54
C ASN A 78 -17.03 8.57 -14.57
N ASP A 79 -16.17 8.92 -13.60
CA ASP A 79 -16.36 10.02 -12.65
C ASP A 79 -15.09 10.87 -12.56
N PRO A 80 -14.95 11.93 -13.38
CA PRO A 80 -13.80 12.82 -13.33
C PRO A 80 -13.60 13.51 -11.96
N ASN A 81 -14.66 13.60 -11.13
CA ASN A 81 -14.59 14.17 -9.79
C ASN A 81 -14.15 13.14 -8.73
N ALA A 82 -14.02 11.86 -9.08
CA ALA A 82 -13.42 10.88 -8.18
C ALA A 82 -11.96 11.24 -7.90
N GLU A 83 -11.62 11.41 -6.64
CA GLU A 83 -10.24 11.66 -6.21
C GLU A 83 -9.64 10.36 -5.67
N MET A 84 -8.41 10.07 -6.06
CA MET A 84 -7.69 8.87 -5.67
C MET A 84 -6.38 9.23 -5.00
N PHE A 85 -6.09 8.56 -3.89
CA PHE A 85 -4.88 8.77 -3.09
C PHE A 85 -4.21 7.43 -2.79
N LEU A 86 -2.90 7.37 -2.94
CA LEU A 86 -2.12 6.20 -2.52
C LEU A 86 -1.78 6.36 -1.03
N VAL A 87 -2.23 5.43 -0.16
CA VAL A 87 -2.06 5.55 1.30
C VAL A 87 -1.49 4.26 1.86
N SER A 88 -0.20 4.25 2.20
CA SER A 88 0.52 3.02 2.54
C SER A 88 1.33 3.09 3.84
N GLY A 89 1.54 1.92 4.45
CA GLY A 89 2.51 1.73 5.53
C GLY A 89 3.97 1.74 5.08
N SER A 90 4.24 1.81 3.78
CA SER A 90 5.57 1.92 3.21
C SER A 90 6.16 3.32 3.35
N ASP A 91 7.47 3.47 3.05
CA ASP A 91 8.19 4.75 3.17
C ASP A 91 7.54 5.85 2.32
N ASP A 92 7.35 7.02 2.91
CA ASP A 92 6.63 8.16 2.33
C ASP A 92 7.20 8.60 0.97
N GLY A 93 8.52 8.73 0.87
CA GLY A 93 9.18 9.09 -0.39
C GLY A 93 8.97 8.06 -1.50
N SER A 94 8.90 6.78 -1.15
CA SER A 94 8.61 5.70 -2.11
C SER A 94 7.15 5.75 -2.57
N VAL A 95 6.22 5.98 -1.65
CA VAL A 95 4.79 6.08 -1.94
C VAL A 95 4.51 7.28 -2.85
N LEU A 96 5.05 8.45 -2.52
CA LEU A 96 4.90 9.66 -3.33
C LEU A 96 5.49 9.48 -4.74
N ARG A 97 6.67 8.83 -4.86
CA ARG A 97 7.28 8.55 -6.16
C ARG A 97 6.42 7.62 -7.02
N ILE A 98 5.77 6.63 -6.40
CA ILE A 98 4.88 5.72 -7.12
C ILE A 98 3.57 6.44 -7.51
N SER A 99 2.96 7.21 -6.61
CA SER A 99 1.72 7.93 -6.94
C SER A 99 1.90 8.91 -8.09
N ASN A 100 3.03 9.59 -8.15
CA ASN A 100 3.35 10.54 -9.24
C ASN A 100 3.57 9.89 -10.62
N ASP A 101 3.72 8.56 -10.68
CA ASP A 101 3.87 7.83 -11.95
C ASP A 101 2.50 7.50 -12.59
N PHE A 102 1.41 7.77 -11.88
CA PHE A 102 0.04 7.55 -12.34
C PHE A 102 -0.72 8.88 -12.44
N ASP A 103 -1.41 9.05 -13.55
CA ASP A 103 -2.20 10.25 -13.88
C ASP A 103 -3.53 10.36 -13.09
N PHE A 104 -3.96 9.27 -12.46
CA PHE A 104 -5.21 9.22 -11.71
C PHE A 104 -5.06 9.42 -10.20
N PHE A 105 -3.85 9.35 -9.62
CA PHE A 105 -3.64 9.71 -8.22
C PHE A 105 -3.45 11.21 -8.06
N ALA A 106 -4.16 11.80 -7.11
CA ALA A 106 -4.00 13.20 -6.74
C ALA A 106 -2.76 13.40 -5.85
N ASP A 107 -2.44 12.42 -4.99
CA ASP A 107 -1.27 12.47 -4.10
C ASP A 107 -0.97 11.07 -3.53
N GLY A 108 0.18 10.94 -2.80
CA GLY A 108 0.61 9.73 -2.11
C GLY A 108 1.09 10.01 -0.69
N TYR A 109 0.62 9.21 0.27
CA TYR A 109 0.94 9.34 1.69
C TYR A 109 1.52 8.04 2.22
N GLY A 110 2.71 8.10 2.75
CA GLY A 110 3.44 6.97 3.33
C GLY A 110 3.79 7.14 4.80
N THR A 111 4.47 6.15 5.34
CA THR A 111 5.01 6.19 6.69
C THR A 111 6.27 7.05 6.72
N SER A 112 6.30 8.01 7.65
CA SER A 112 7.44 8.86 7.96
C SER A 112 7.88 8.68 9.41
N PRO A 113 9.02 9.26 9.86
CA PRO A 113 9.41 9.21 11.26
C PRO A 113 8.37 9.76 12.25
N LYS A 114 7.47 10.62 11.76
CA LYS A 114 6.41 11.26 12.57
C LYS A 114 5.05 10.59 12.40
N THR A 115 4.85 9.78 11.37
CA THR A 115 3.54 9.25 10.99
C THR A 115 3.67 7.80 10.56
N ASN A 116 3.00 6.88 11.26
CA ASN A 116 2.93 5.47 10.88
C ASN A 116 1.53 5.17 10.33
N LEU A 117 1.44 4.88 9.03
CA LEU A 117 0.17 4.67 8.31
C LEU A 117 -0.19 3.18 8.22
N THR A 118 -0.42 2.55 9.38
CA THR A 118 -0.90 1.15 9.46
C THR A 118 -2.13 1.03 10.35
N GLY A 119 -3.08 0.19 9.98
CA GLY A 119 -4.26 -0.15 10.75
C GLY A 119 -5.05 1.09 11.22
N LYS A 120 -5.36 1.16 12.51
CA LYS A 120 -6.11 2.27 13.12
C LYS A 120 -5.49 3.66 12.88
N ARG A 121 -4.15 3.73 12.78
CA ARG A 121 -3.46 5.00 12.52
C ARG A 121 -3.69 5.46 11.07
N LYS A 122 -3.74 4.52 10.12
CA LYS A 122 -4.10 4.80 8.73
C LYS A 122 -5.54 5.32 8.66
N LEU A 123 -6.49 4.67 9.34
CA LEU A 123 -7.87 5.14 9.42
C LEU A 123 -7.96 6.56 10.02
N ALA A 124 -7.27 6.80 11.13
CA ALA A 124 -7.27 8.13 11.77
C ALA A 124 -6.69 9.21 10.84
N PHE A 125 -5.64 8.88 10.08
CA PHE A 125 -5.08 9.76 9.06
C PHE A 125 -6.10 10.05 7.95
N ILE A 126 -6.74 9.03 7.37
CA ILE A 126 -7.74 9.17 6.32
C ILE A 126 -8.89 10.08 6.78
N LYS A 127 -9.43 9.85 7.97
CA LYS A 127 -10.51 10.67 8.52
C LYS A 127 -10.10 12.12 8.79
N LYS A 128 -8.84 12.35 9.17
CA LYS A 128 -8.30 13.69 9.37
C LYS A 128 -8.06 14.42 8.06
N GLN A 129 -7.58 13.70 7.05
CA GLN A 129 -7.24 14.27 5.74
C GLN A 129 -8.49 14.56 4.91
N PHE A 130 -9.52 13.73 5.04
CA PHE A 130 -10.76 13.80 4.27
C PHE A 130 -11.98 13.87 5.20
N PRO A 131 -12.13 14.94 5.98
CA PRO A 131 -13.25 15.09 6.90
C PRO A 131 -14.55 15.14 6.12
N GLN A 132 -15.57 14.38 6.56
CA GLN A 132 -16.91 14.34 5.98
C GLN A 132 -17.01 13.78 4.54
N ALA A 133 -15.90 13.27 3.98
CA ALA A 133 -15.94 12.61 2.69
C ALA A 133 -16.37 11.15 2.80
N GLU A 134 -17.16 10.68 1.84
CA GLU A 134 -17.35 9.23 1.64
C GLU A 134 -16.07 8.62 1.08
N VAL A 135 -15.52 7.65 1.79
CA VAL A 135 -14.25 7.00 1.44
C VAL A 135 -14.48 5.55 1.03
N CYS A 136 -13.91 5.17 -0.10
CA CYS A 136 -13.70 3.78 -0.48
C CYS A 136 -12.22 3.41 -0.24
N TYR A 137 -11.98 2.42 0.63
CA TYR A 137 -10.62 1.95 0.88
C TYR A 137 -10.33 0.65 0.11
N VAL A 138 -9.23 0.65 -0.65
CA VAL A 138 -8.75 -0.49 -1.42
C VAL A 138 -7.60 -1.14 -0.66
N GLY A 139 -7.75 -2.42 -0.28
CA GLY A 139 -6.76 -3.11 0.55
C GLY A 139 -6.81 -4.62 0.40
N ASN A 140 -5.86 -5.34 1.07
CA ASN A 140 -5.64 -6.77 0.84
C ASN A 140 -5.46 -7.61 2.11
N SER A 141 -5.34 -7.00 3.28
CA SER A 141 -4.79 -7.67 4.45
C SER A 141 -5.71 -7.61 5.68
N ARG A 142 -5.36 -8.42 6.69
CA ARG A 142 -6.08 -8.39 7.98
C ARG A 142 -5.94 -7.04 8.70
N VAL A 143 -4.87 -6.31 8.45
CA VAL A 143 -4.65 -4.97 9.04
C VAL A 143 -5.64 -3.96 8.46
N ASP A 144 -6.08 -4.16 7.22
CA ASP A 144 -7.04 -3.29 6.55
C ASP A 144 -8.48 -3.43 7.10
N LEU A 145 -8.78 -4.51 7.83
CA LEU A 145 -10.06 -4.63 8.55
C LEU A 145 -10.29 -3.46 9.50
N GLU A 146 -9.22 -2.91 10.10
CA GLU A 146 -9.32 -1.74 10.98
C GLU A 146 -9.67 -0.46 10.18
N VAL A 147 -9.27 -0.39 8.91
CA VAL A 147 -9.62 0.74 8.02
C VAL A 147 -11.04 0.56 7.50
N TRP A 148 -11.38 -0.62 7.00
CA TRP A 148 -12.72 -0.94 6.49
C TRP A 148 -13.81 -0.76 7.55
N ALA A 149 -13.52 -0.99 8.82
CA ALA A 149 -14.48 -0.74 9.91
C ALA A 149 -14.87 0.73 10.10
N GLY A 150 -14.19 1.65 9.44
CA GLY A 150 -14.44 3.08 9.62
C GLY A 150 -14.63 3.86 8.32
N VAL A 151 -14.81 3.19 7.17
CA VAL A 151 -15.07 3.80 5.86
C VAL A 151 -16.36 3.27 5.24
N GLU A 152 -16.91 3.98 4.27
CA GLU A 152 -18.24 3.72 3.69
C GLU A 152 -18.22 2.58 2.68
N ALA A 153 -17.09 2.36 2.00
CA ALA A 153 -16.95 1.30 1.01
C ALA A 153 -15.56 0.67 1.01
N ALA A 154 -15.48 -0.53 0.43
CA ALA A 154 -14.25 -1.28 0.23
C ALA A 154 -14.14 -1.85 -1.19
N ILE A 155 -12.91 -1.90 -1.68
CA ILE A 155 -12.48 -2.82 -2.74
C ILE A 155 -11.45 -3.75 -2.11
N VAL A 156 -11.66 -5.05 -2.24
CA VAL A 156 -10.83 -6.07 -1.58
C VAL A 156 -9.98 -6.78 -2.61
N VAL A 157 -8.66 -6.83 -2.41
CA VAL A 157 -7.72 -7.58 -3.25
C VAL A 157 -7.28 -8.82 -2.48
N SER A 158 -7.98 -9.92 -2.64
CA SER A 158 -7.66 -11.15 -1.86
C SER A 158 -8.38 -12.39 -2.41
N ASP A 159 -7.71 -13.54 -2.32
CA ASP A 159 -8.30 -14.86 -2.54
C ASP A 159 -8.77 -15.52 -1.22
N ASN A 160 -8.57 -14.87 -0.08
CA ASN A 160 -8.94 -15.43 1.23
C ASN A 160 -10.43 -15.20 1.52
N PRO A 161 -11.27 -16.25 1.49
CA PRO A 161 -12.71 -16.11 1.67
C PRO A 161 -13.08 -15.58 3.08
N THR A 162 -12.29 -15.90 4.09
CA THR A 162 -12.51 -15.41 5.46
C THR A 162 -12.27 -13.90 5.55
N LEU A 163 -11.23 -13.37 4.88
CA LEU A 163 -10.97 -11.92 4.85
C LEU A 163 -12.09 -11.19 4.11
N ILE A 164 -12.49 -11.72 2.94
CA ILE A 164 -13.58 -11.15 2.13
C ILE A 164 -14.89 -11.11 2.92
N ALA A 165 -15.24 -12.20 3.60
CA ALA A 165 -16.46 -12.27 4.43
C ALA A 165 -16.40 -11.23 5.57
N ARG A 166 -15.26 -11.10 6.24
CA ARG A 166 -15.08 -10.09 7.30
C ARG A 166 -15.19 -8.66 6.78
N ALA A 167 -14.61 -8.35 5.61
CA ALA A 167 -14.75 -7.04 4.99
C ALA A 167 -16.22 -6.71 4.68
N LYS A 168 -16.97 -7.68 4.11
CA LYS A 168 -18.41 -7.54 3.83
C LYS A 168 -19.26 -7.29 5.08
N ASN A 169 -18.84 -7.78 6.25
CA ASN A 169 -19.52 -7.54 7.52
C ASN A 169 -19.20 -6.14 8.11
N LEU A 170 -18.15 -5.47 7.66
CA LEU A 170 -17.70 -4.20 8.19
C LEU A 170 -18.16 -3.00 7.36
N THR A 171 -18.21 -3.17 6.04
CA THR A 171 -18.55 -2.09 5.10
C THR A 171 -19.10 -2.63 3.79
N LYS A 172 -19.62 -1.74 2.93
CA LYS A 172 -20.10 -2.09 1.58
C LYS A 172 -18.91 -2.47 0.69
N VAL A 173 -18.76 -3.77 0.34
CA VAL A 173 -17.76 -4.22 -0.61
C VAL A 173 -18.25 -4.01 -2.04
N LEU A 174 -17.62 -3.10 -2.79
CA LEU A 174 -17.97 -2.75 -4.17
C LEU A 174 -17.45 -3.79 -5.16
N LYS A 175 -16.22 -4.27 -4.95
CA LYS A 175 -15.57 -5.23 -5.84
C LYS A 175 -14.53 -6.06 -5.09
N VAL A 176 -14.31 -7.28 -5.57
CA VAL A 176 -13.25 -8.16 -5.08
C VAL A 176 -12.36 -8.51 -6.26
N PHE A 177 -11.07 -8.29 -6.13
CA PHE A 177 -10.04 -8.74 -7.06
C PHE A 177 -9.31 -9.93 -6.46
N LYS A 178 -8.83 -10.82 -7.31
CA LYS A 178 -7.89 -11.85 -6.88
C LYS A 178 -6.59 -11.22 -6.41
N ALA A 179 -5.97 -11.82 -5.41
CA ALA A 179 -4.58 -11.51 -5.11
C ALA A 179 -3.78 -11.79 -6.38
N ALA A 180 -3.03 -10.79 -6.88
CA ALA A 180 -2.26 -11.02 -8.08
C ALA A 180 -1.28 -12.17 -7.83
N SER A 181 -1.37 -13.21 -8.64
CA SER A 181 -0.53 -14.41 -8.59
C SER A 181 0.89 -14.06 -9.04
N GLY A 182 1.67 -13.51 -8.14
CA GLY A 182 3.04 -13.08 -8.37
C GLY A 182 3.92 -13.26 -7.14
N VAL A 183 3.43 -13.99 -6.14
CA VAL A 183 4.29 -14.50 -5.09
C VAL A 183 5.05 -15.68 -5.67
N GLU A 184 6.04 -15.45 -6.52
CA GLU A 184 7.19 -16.34 -6.53
C GLU A 184 7.64 -16.39 -5.07
N LYS A 185 7.37 -17.52 -4.42
CA LYS A 185 8.00 -17.86 -3.15
C LYS A 185 9.49 -17.78 -3.43
N PHE A 186 10.11 -16.68 -3.04
CA PHE A 186 11.57 -16.60 -3.02
C PHE A 186 12.03 -17.63 -2.00
N ALA A 187 12.32 -18.85 -2.50
CA ALA A 187 13.03 -19.89 -1.78
C ALA A 187 14.46 -19.45 -1.52
#